data_5167a22146d6a7f764ae2bd5fd59dc13
#
_entry.id   5167a22146d6a7f764ae2bd5fd59dc13
#
_cell.length_a   1.000
_cell.length_b   1.000
_cell.length_c   1.000
_cell.angle_alpha   90.00
_cell.angle_beta   90.00
_cell.angle_gamma   90.00
#
_symmetry.space_group_name_H-M   'P 1'
#
loop_
_entity.id
_entity.type
_entity.pdbx_description
1 polymer ?
#
loop_
_entity_poly.entity_id
_entity_poly.type
_entity_poly.pdbx_seq_one_letter_code
_entity_poly.pdbx_strand_id
1 'polypeptide(L)'
;MTAVPYPGPRPAGPLAGRVALVTGVSRRVGIGMAVARRLAGLGADLFVTSWTAHDREQPWGADPGGIEAVLAELLSGPTASPAPPAGPAPGDLVPGRVEHLEADFLDPDAPDQVMAAAVEAFGHVDVLVCNHARSSGGSLGQLTAAELDASFAVNTRAVLLLVQAFAAQHAGRPGGRVVLFTSGQQLGPMPGELAYATSKAALVGITASLADALADQGITVNTVNPGPTDTDYVDQATRERVAARFPAGRWGAPDDAARLVAWLCTDDAAWVTGQVINSEGGFRRFG
;
A
#
# COMPACT_ATOMS: atom_id res chain seq x y z
N MET A 1 25.90 -6.96 10.54
CA MET A 1 25.40 -6.63 9.20
C MET A 1 26.24 -5.48 8.66
N THR A 2 26.96 -5.69 7.56
CA THR A 2 27.85 -4.68 6.98
C THR A 2 27.07 -3.89 5.93
N ALA A 3 26.78 -2.63 6.25
CA ALA A 3 26.22 -1.70 5.29
C ALA A 3 27.23 -1.46 4.16
N VAL A 4 26.83 -1.74 2.92
CA VAL A 4 27.61 -1.41 1.73
C VAL A 4 27.41 0.08 1.43
N PRO A 5 28.44 0.93 1.44
CA PRO A 5 28.30 2.35 1.16
C PRO A 5 28.02 2.57 -0.35
N TYR A 6 26.99 3.37 -0.62
CA TYR A 6 26.59 3.75 -1.97
C TYR A 6 27.52 4.84 -2.53
N PRO A 7 28.04 4.71 -3.78
CA PRO A 7 28.95 5.69 -4.37
C PRO A 7 28.19 6.70 -5.26
N GLY A 8 28.02 7.93 -4.83
CA GLY A 8 27.75 9.08 -5.69
C GLY A 8 26.51 9.92 -5.30
N PRO A 9 26.44 11.20 -5.74
CA PRO A 9 25.29 12.06 -5.50
C PRO A 9 24.09 11.55 -6.31
N ARG A 10 22.95 11.31 -5.63
CA ARG A 10 21.70 10.93 -6.26
C ARG A 10 21.12 12.12 -7.03
N PRO A 11 20.49 11.92 -8.21
CA PRO A 11 19.59 12.92 -8.76
C PRO A 11 18.46 13.18 -7.75
N ALA A 12 18.18 14.44 -7.45
CA ALA A 12 17.14 14.83 -6.50
C ALA A 12 15.75 14.57 -7.10
N GLY A 13 15.05 13.53 -6.61
CA GLY A 13 13.64 13.28 -6.94
C GLY A 13 12.69 14.03 -6.00
N PRO A 14 11.38 14.08 -6.33
CA PRO A 14 10.37 14.77 -5.50
C PRO A 14 10.28 14.28 -4.05
N LEU A 15 10.74 13.05 -3.77
CA LEU A 15 10.77 12.45 -2.44
C LEU A 15 12.21 12.26 -1.91
N ALA A 16 13.19 12.93 -2.50
CA ALA A 16 14.57 12.82 -2.02
C ALA A 16 14.69 13.29 -0.56
N GLY A 17 15.30 12.45 0.28
CA GLY A 17 15.46 12.71 1.72
C GLY A 17 14.21 12.42 2.56
N ARG A 18 13.11 11.92 1.96
CA ARG A 18 11.93 11.43 2.67
C ARG A 18 12.01 9.93 2.90
N VAL A 19 11.44 9.48 3.99
CA VAL A 19 11.33 8.07 4.37
C VAL A 19 9.88 7.63 4.22
N ALA A 20 9.64 6.57 3.45
CA ALA A 20 8.33 5.99 3.25
C ALA A 20 8.22 4.60 3.90
N LEU A 21 7.27 4.46 4.83
CA LEU A 21 6.84 3.18 5.36
C LEU A 21 5.69 2.64 4.50
N VAL A 22 5.90 1.50 3.85
CA VAL A 22 4.89 0.81 3.03
C VAL A 22 4.61 -0.57 3.63
N THR A 23 3.37 -0.81 4.02
CA THR A 23 2.97 -2.11 4.59
C THR A 23 2.45 -3.07 3.53
N GLY A 24 2.67 -4.38 3.71
CA GLY A 24 2.18 -5.42 2.81
C GLY A 24 2.97 -5.51 1.49
N VAL A 25 4.30 -5.49 1.58
CA VAL A 25 5.23 -5.66 0.46
C VAL A 25 5.80 -7.08 0.50
N SER A 26 4.93 -8.08 0.30
CA SER A 26 5.30 -9.50 0.44
C SER A 26 5.54 -10.20 -0.90
N ARG A 27 5.02 -9.66 -2.00
CA ARG A 27 5.06 -10.32 -3.33
C ARG A 27 5.41 -9.30 -4.41
N ARG A 28 6.26 -9.69 -5.37
CA ARG A 28 6.70 -8.84 -6.49
C ARG A 28 5.57 -8.39 -7.41
N VAL A 29 4.50 -9.18 -7.49
CA VAL A 29 3.29 -8.86 -8.29
C VAL A 29 2.23 -8.09 -7.50
N GLY A 30 2.51 -7.68 -6.25
CA GLY A 30 1.57 -6.99 -5.38
C GLY A 30 1.51 -5.48 -5.59
N ILE A 31 0.39 -4.87 -5.15
CA ILE A 31 0.23 -3.40 -5.15
C ILE A 31 1.29 -2.75 -4.26
N GLY A 32 1.57 -3.32 -3.07
CA GLY A 32 2.59 -2.79 -2.15
C GLY A 32 3.97 -2.70 -2.80
N MET A 33 4.36 -3.72 -3.57
CA MET A 33 5.62 -3.70 -4.33
C MET A 33 5.64 -2.60 -5.40
N ALA A 34 4.56 -2.45 -6.15
CA ALA A 34 4.46 -1.41 -7.17
C ALA A 34 4.53 0.01 -6.55
N VAL A 35 3.87 0.21 -5.40
CA VAL A 35 3.96 1.47 -4.63
C VAL A 35 5.38 1.71 -4.14
N ALA A 36 6.01 0.73 -3.49
CA ALA A 36 7.37 0.84 -3.00
C ALA A 36 8.37 1.21 -4.12
N ARG A 37 8.28 0.54 -5.29
CA ARG A 37 9.08 0.88 -6.47
C ARG A 37 8.88 2.32 -6.94
N ARG A 38 7.63 2.79 -6.97
CA ARG A 38 7.32 4.15 -7.40
C ARG A 38 7.90 5.18 -6.45
N LEU A 39 7.74 4.99 -5.13
CA LEU A 39 8.30 5.89 -4.13
C LEU A 39 9.83 5.90 -4.16
N ALA A 40 10.45 4.73 -4.32
CA ALA A 40 11.89 4.61 -4.54
C ALA A 40 12.35 5.36 -5.79
N GLY A 41 11.63 5.19 -6.91
CA GLY A 41 11.89 5.90 -8.17
C GLY A 41 11.71 7.42 -8.08
N LEU A 42 11.02 7.93 -7.07
CA LEU A 42 10.93 9.36 -6.74
C LEU A 42 11.99 9.81 -5.71
N GLY A 43 12.86 8.91 -5.27
CA GLY A 43 14.01 9.22 -4.41
C GLY A 43 13.79 8.96 -2.92
N ALA A 44 12.68 8.33 -2.50
CA ALA A 44 12.44 8.00 -1.11
C ALA A 44 13.34 6.86 -0.62
N ASP A 45 13.74 6.92 0.66
CA ASP A 45 14.18 5.75 1.40
C ASP A 45 12.95 4.93 1.82
N LEU A 46 13.08 3.61 1.93
CA LEU A 46 11.96 2.71 2.16
C LEU A 46 12.12 1.90 3.45
N PHE A 47 11.09 1.89 4.27
CA PHE A 47 10.85 0.83 5.25
C PHE A 47 9.64 0.02 4.79
N VAL A 48 9.78 -1.28 4.60
CA VAL A 48 8.70 -2.13 4.09
C VAL A 48 8.36 -3.24 5.08
N THR A 49 7.09 -3.63 5.14
CA THR A 49 6.69 -4.80 5.91
C THR A 49 6.11 -5.89 5.03
N SER A 50 6.30 -7.14 5.44
CA SER A 50 5.68 -8.32 4.84
C SER A 50 5.01 -9.19 5.90
N TRP A 51 4.20 -10.14 5.46
CA TRP A 51 3.68 -11.21 6.30
C TRP A 51 3.68 -12.52 5.52
N THR A 52 4.87 -13.05 5.31
CA THR A 52 5.12 -14.24 4.47
C THR A 52 4.40 -15.49 4.98
N ALA A 53 4.26 -15.64 6.31
CA ALA A 53 3.54 -16.75 6.91
C ALA A 53 2.06 -16.79 6.44
N HIS A 54 1.39 -15.65 6.44
CA HIS A 54 0.03 -15.53 5.92
C HIS A 54 -0.06 -15.85 4.42
N ASP A 55 0.86 -15.30 3.62
CA ASP A 55 0.82 -15.52 2.17
C ASP A 55 0.96 -17.01 1.80
N ARG A 56 1.76 -17.78 2.56
CA ARG A 56 1.90 -19.24 2.36
C ARG A 56 0.60 -20.01 2.57
N GLU A 57 -0.30 -19.50 3.41
CA GLU A 57 -1.60 -20.13 3.70
C GLU A 57 -2.66 -19.76 2.65
N GLN A 58 -2.40 -18.76 1.83
CA GLN A 58 -3.35 -18.30 0.82
C GLN A 58 -3.26 -19.13 -0.47
N PRO A 59 -4.36 -19.23 -1.25
CA PRO A 59 -4.36 -19.95 -2.53
C PRO A 59 -3.31 -19.48 -3.54
N TRP A 60 -2.92 -18.22 -3.47
CA TRP A 60 -1.92 -17.61 -4.36
C TRP A 60 -0.48 -17.80 -3.88
N GLY A 61 -0.27 -18.22 -2.63
CA GLY A 61 1.05 -18.48 -2.06
C GLY A 61 1.91 -17.23 -1.82
N ALA A 62 3.03 -17.44 -1.16
CA ALA A 62 4.08 -16.42 -1.03
C ALA A 62 4.83 -16.22 -2.35
N ASP A 63 5.66 -15.16 -2.43
CA ASP A 63 6.55 -14.97 -3.58
C ASP A 63 7.47 -16.18 -3.77
N PRO A 64 7.57 -16.74 -4.99
CA PRO A 64 8.40 -17.94 -5.23
C PRO A 64 9.89 -17.77 -4.87
N GLY A 65 10.39 -16.53 -4.92
CA GLY A 65 11.77 -16.20 -4.54
C GLY A 65 11.93 -15.79 -3.07
N GLY A 66 10.84 -15.84 -2.29
CA GLY A 66 10.84 -15.35 -0.90
C GLY A 66 10.97 -13.84 -0.78
N ILE A 67 11.04 -13.37 0.46
CA ILE A 67 11.17 -11.92 0.75
C ILE A 67 12.51 -11.37 0.26
N GLU A 68 13.56 -12.17 0.25
CA GLU A 68 14.87 -11.78 -0.24
C GLU A 68 14.84 -11.36 -1.70
N ALA A 69 14.07 -12.05 -2.56
CA ALA A 69 13.90 -11.67 -3.96
C ALA A 69 13.08 -10.38 -4.12
N VAL A 70 12.09 -10.15 -3.25
CA VAL A 70 11.31 -8.90 -3.22
C VAL A 70 12.22 -7.73 -2.86
N LEU A 71 13.03 -7.87 -1.82
CA LEU A 71 13.97 -6.83 -1.39
C LEU A 71 15.08 -6.58 -2.41
N ALA A 72 15.65 -7.65 -2.99
CA ALA A 72 16.67 -7.55 -4.02
C ALA A 72 16.16 -6.76 -5.24
N GLU A 73 14.90 -7.00 -5.64
CA GLU A 73 14.30 -6.28 -6.76
C GLU A 73 14.01 -4.80 -6.43
N LEU A 74 13.65 -4.47 -5.19
CA LEU A 74 13.53 -3.07 -4.75
C LEU A 74 14.89 -2.35 -4.79
N LEU A 75 15.96 -3.03 -4.39
CA LEU A 75 17.32 -2.49 -4.37
C LEU A 75 17.94 -2.36 -5.77
N SER A 76 17.54 -3.23 -6.73
CA SER A 76 18.11 -3.23 -8.09
C SER A 76 17.55 -2.12 -8.99
N GLY A 77 16.50 -1.44 -8.56
CA GLY A 77 15.75 -0.51 -9.42
C GLY A 77 14.88 -1.24 -10.47
N PRO A 78 14.10 -0.52 -11.26
CA PRO A 78 13.20 -1.13 -12.23
C PRO A 78 13.99 -1.81 -13.34
N THR A 79 13.98 -3.14 -13.35
CA THR A 79 14.23 -3.90 -14.58
C THR A 79 13.10 -3.55 -15.54
N ALA A 80 13.45 -3.15 -16.76
CA ALA A 80 12.55 -2.65 -17.78
C ALA A 80 11.26 -3.48 -17.89
N SER A 81 10.15 -2.94 -17.40
CA SER A 81 8.82 -3.47 -17.69
C SER A 81 8.40 -2.88 -19.04
N PRO A 82 7.84 -3.66 -19.97
CA PRO A 82 7.34 -3.17 -21.24
C PRO A 82 6.01 -2.42 -21.04
N ALA A 83 6.08 -1.17 -20.59
CA ALA A 83 4.94 -0.27 -20.58
C ALA A 83 5.24 0.93 -21.48
N PRO A 84 4.26 1.43 -22.26
CA PRO A 84 4.51 2.49 -23.22
C PRO A 84 4.98 3.78 -22.55
N PRO A 85 5.85 4.55 -23.20
CA PRO A 85 6.40 5.78 -22.64
C PRO A 85 5.35 6.88 -22.66
N ALA A 86 4.93 7.33 -21.49
CA ALA A 86 4.25 8.61 -21.32
C ALA A 86 4.78 9.29 -20.06
N GLY A 87 5.78 10.09 -20.22
CA GLY A 87 6.48 10.87 -19.20
C GLY A 87 7.98 10.57 -19.22
N PRO A 88 8.81 11.43 -18.60
CA PRO A 88 10.24 11.12 -18.47
C PRO A 88 10.34 9.73 -17.85
N ALA A 89 11.10 8.85 -18.48
CA ALA A 89 11.39 7.52 -17.94
C ALA A 89 11.81 7.71 -16.48
N PRO A 90 11.31 6.89 -15.52
CA PRO A 90 11.92 6.88 -14.20
C PRO A 90 13.36 6.45 -14.46
N GLY A 91 14.23 7.45 -14.66
CA GLY A 91 15.65 7.20 -14.87
C GLY A 91 16.17 6.60 -13.59
N ASP A 92 16.89 5.53 -13.68
CA ASP A 92 17.95 4.98 -12.84
C ASP A 92 18.03 5.37 -11.35
N LEU A 93 16.92 5.81 -10.73
CA LEU A 93 16.85 6.12 -9.31
C LEU A 93 16.67 4.80 -8.54
N VAL A 94 17.77 4.32 -8.00
CA VAL A 94 17.79 3.24 -7.02
C VAL A 94 17.36 3.83 -5.68
N PRO A 95 16.51 3.16 -4.89
CA PRO A 95 16.20 3.60 -3.54
C PRO A 95 17.50 3.78 -2.75
N GLY A 96 17.52 4.76 -1.89
CA GLY A 96 18.68 4.98 -1.07
C GLY A 96 18.97 3.84 -0.14
N ARG A 97 18.00 3.59 0.72
CA ARG A 97 18.03 2.49 1.68
C ARG A 97 16.67 1.79 1.64
N VAL A 98 16.71 0.47 1.78
CA VAL A 98 15.52 -0.36 1.99
C VAL A 98 15.76 -1.16 3.25
N GLU A 99 14.90 -0.99 4.24
CA GLU A 99 14.85 -1.79 5.45
C GLU A 99 13.53 -2.56 5.51
N HIS A 100 13.51 -3.68 6.18
CA HIS A 100 12.36 -4.59 6.19
C HIS A 100 12.13 -5.18 7.58
N LEU A 101 10.85 -5.35 7.92
CA LEU A 101 10.39 -6.10 9.08
C LEU A 101 9.20 -6.99 8.70
N GLU A 102 9.22 -8.25 9.10
CA GLU A 102 8.04 -9.11 9.02
C GLU A 102 7.10 -8.77 10.19
N ALA A 103 5.81 -8.54 9.90
CA ALA A 103 4.84 -8.07 10.89
C ALA A 103 3.47 -8.73 10.71
N ASP A 104 2.97 -9.36 11.78
CA ASP A 104 1.59 -9.85 11.88
C ASP A 104 0.71 -8.77 12.55
N PHE A 105 -0.14 -8.12 11.76
CA PHE A 105 -1.06 -7.10 12.28
C PHE A 105 -2.30 -7.65 13.02
N LEU A 106 -2.40 -8.95 13.23
CA LEU A 106 -3.27 -9.52 14.26
C LEU A 106 -2.76 -9.16 15.67
N ASP A 107 -1.44 -9.07 15.84
CA ASP A 107 -0.82 -8.59 17.06
C ASP A 107 -1.11 -7.09 17.25
N PRO A 108 -1.74 -6.68 18.36
CA PRO A 108 -2.05 -5.27 18.61
C PRO A 108 -0.80 -4.39 18.80
N ASP A 109 0.33 -4.96 19.16
CA ASP A 109 1.58 -4.24 19.40
C ASP A 109 2.42 -4.06 18.11
N ALA A 110 2.12 -4.82 17.05
CA ALA A 110 2.86 -4.76 15.79
C ALA A 110 2.91 -3.36 15.14
N PRO A 111 1.85 -2.54 15.16
CA PRO A 111 1.90 -1.18 14.62
C PRO A 111 2.98 -0.29 15.27
N ASP A 112 3.07 -0.32 16.59
CA ASP A 112 4.07 0.46 17.34
C ASP A 112 5.47 -0.09 17.12
N GLN A 113 5.65 -1.42 17.10
CA GLN A 113 6.92 -2.08 16.81
C GLN A 113 7.45 -1.74 15.41
N VAL A 114 6.57 -1.76 14.40
CA VAL A 114 6.91 -1.40 13.01
C VAL A 114 7.34 0.06 12.92
N MET A 115 6.59 0.98 13.54
CA MET A 115 6.94 2.40 13.52
C MET A 115 8.23 2.67 14.26
N ALA A 116 8.44 2.05 15.43
CA ALA A 116 9.67 2.19 16.20
C ALA A 116 10.90 1.68 15.43
N ALA A 117 10.79 0.52 14.76
CA ALA A 117 11.87 -0.01 13.93
C ALA A 117 12.18 0.90 12.72
N ALA A 118 11.15 1.49 12.09
CA ALA A 118 11.36 2.44 11.00
C ALA A 118 12.07 3.71 11.46
N VAL A 119 11.67 4.24 12.61
CA VAL A 119 12.32 5.42 13.23
C VAL A 119 13.74 5.10 13.70
N GLU A 120 13.99 3.93 14.26
CA GLU A 120 15.34 3.49 14.63
C GLU A 120 16.26 3.42 13.40
N ALA A 121 15.75 2.89 12.30
CA ALA A 121 16.52 2.73 11.05
C ALA A 121 16.84 4.06 10.37
N PHE A 122 15.88 4.99 10.31
CA PHE A 122 15.95 6.19 9.47
C PHE A 122 15.89 7.51 10.23
N GLY A 123 15.60 7.48 11.52
CA GLY A 123 15.43 8.68 12.36
C GLY A 123 14.03 9.28 12.29
N HIS A 124 13.25 9.00 11.24
CA HIS A 124 11.90 9.52 11.03
C HIS A 124 11.15 8.74 9.94
N VAL A 125 9.85 9.01 9.82
CA VAL A 125 8.98 8.57 8.71
C VAL A 125 8.15 9.77 8.23
N ASP A 126 8.17 10.06 6.92
CA ASP A 126 7.43 11.17 6.31
C ASP A 126 6.19 10.73 5.54
N VAL A 127 6.19 9.48 5.05
CA VAL A 127 5.12 8.89 4.26
C VAL A 127 4.72 7.56 4.88
N LEU A 128 3.42 7.38 5.14
CA LEU A 128 2.84 6.11 5.56
C LEU A 128 1.85 5.61 4.51
N VAL A 129 2.10 4.43 3.95
CA VAL A 129 1.17 3.74 3.05
C VAL A 129 0.68 2.44 3.69
N CYS A 130 -0.56 2.42 4.16
CA CYS A 130 -1.21 1.24 4.74
C CYS A 130 -1.85 0.40 3.63
N ASN A 131 -1.03 -0.46 3.00
CA ASN A 131 -1.48 -1.32 1.89
C ASN A 131 -1.82 -2.76 2.35
N HIS A 132 -1.30 -3.22 3.49
CA HIS A 132 -1.60 -4.55 4.00
C HIS A 132 -3.11 -4.79 4.13
N ALA A 133 -3.52 -6.04 3.92
CA ALA A 133 -4.90 -6.46 4.14
C ALA A 133 -4.97 -7.97 4.39
N ARG A 134 -5.90 -8.36 5.26
CA ARG A 134 -6.43 -9.71 5.35
C ARG A 134 -7.61 -9.80 4.41
N SER A 135 -7.49 -10.60 3.36
CA SER A 135 -8.61 -10.96 2.49
C SER A 135 -9.41 -12.09 3.16
N SER A 136 -10.72 -11.99 3.14
CA SER A 136 -11.58 -13.03 3.69
C SER A 136 -12.85 -13.18 2.86
N GLY A 137 -13.22 -14.43 2.58
CA GLY A 137 -14.51 -14.80 2.01
C GLY A 137 -15.55 -15.00 3.10
N GLY A 138 -16.81 -15.04 2.72
CA GLY A 138 -17.94 -15.36 3.59
C GLY A 138 -19.15 -14.50 3.33
N SER A 139 -20.26 -15.18 2.97
CA SER A 139 -21.58 -14.59 2.79
C SER A 139 -22.35 -14.53 4.10
N LEU A 140 -23.52 -13.88 4.08
CA LEU A 140 -24.46 -13.92 5.21
C LEU A 140 -24.83 -15.39 5.54
N GLY A 141 -24.73 -15.76 6.81
CA GLY A 141 -24.87 -17.14 7.28
C GLY A 141 -23.55 -17.93 7.41
N GLN A 142 -22.46 -17.44 6.85
CA GLN A 142 -21.11 -18.01 6.99
C GLN A 142 -20.21 -17.17 7.92
N LEU A 143 -20.68 -15.99 8.35
CA LEU A 143 -19.92 -15.10 9.23
C LEU A 143 -19.70 -15.73 10.59
N THR A 144 -18.49 -15.62 11.09
CA THR A 144 -18.13 -15.94 12.49
C THR A 144 -17.56 -14.70 13.18
N ALA A 145 -17.71 -14.63 14.50
CA ALA A 145 -17.11 -13.57 15.30
C ALA A 145 -15.59 -13.52 15.09
N ALA A 146 -14.93 -14.67 15.09
CA ALA A 146 -13.47 -14.75 14.90
C ALA A 146 -13.01 -14.16 13.55
N GLU A 147 -13.74 -14.39 12.45
CA GLU A 147 -13.38 -13.83 11.15
C GLU A 147 -13.65 -12.32 11.07
N LEU A 148 -14.75 -11.85 11.67
CA LEU A 148 -15.01 -10.41 11.80
C LEU A 148 -13.93 -9.72 12.62
N ASP A 149 -13.56 -10.29 13.77
CA ASP A 149 -12.52 -9.75 14.66
C ASP A 149 -11.16 -9.73 13.97
N ALA A 150 -10.77 -10.80 13.28
CA ALA A 150 -9.50 -10.87 12.55
C ALA A 150 -9.43 -9.87 11.39
N SER A 151 -10.51 -9.77 10.59
CA SER A 151 -10.59 -8.80 9.50
C SER A 151 -10.54 -7.37 10.02
N PHE A 152 -11.24 -7.06 11.11
CA PHE A 152 -11.19 -5.75 11.74
C PHE A 152 -9.83 -5.46 12.36
N ALA A 153 -9.22 -6.43 13.03
CA ALA A 153 -7.90 -6.30 13.64
C ALA A 153 -6.84 -5.87 12.63
N VAL A 154 -6.74 -6.59 11.49
CA VAL A 154 -5.73 -6.32 10.46
C VAL A 154 -6.09 -5.10 9.62
N ASN A 155 -7.31 -5.05 9.08
CA ASN A 155 -7.67 -4.05 8.06
C ASN A 155 -8.08 -2.69 8.62
N THR A 156 -8.41 -2.61 9.91
CA THR A 156 -8.92 -1.37 10.53
C THR A 156 -8.11 -0.97 11.75
N ARG A 157 -8.08 -1.80 12.81
CA ARG A 157 -7.39 -1.48 14.07
C ARG A 157 -5.91 -1.19 13.82
N ALA A 158 -5.20 -2.08 13.13
CA ALA A 158 -3.78 -1.91 12.87
C ALA A 158 -3.49 -0.66 12.04
N VAL A 159 -4.34 -0.36 11.04
CA VAL A 159 -4.22 0.87 10.23
C VAL A 159 -4.35 2.11 11.09
N LEU A 160 -5.36 2.18 11.98
CA LEU A 160 -5.56 3.32 12.87
C LEU A 160 -4.40 3.50 13.85
N LEU A 161 -3.87 2.40 14.41
CA LEU A 161 -2.71 2.43 15.32
C LEU A 161 -1.43 2.86 14.58
N LEU A 162 -1.22 2.41 13.33
CA LEU A 162 -0.12 2.91 12.49
C LEU A 162 -0.21 4.41 12.23
N VAL A 163 -1.41 4.92 11.94
CA VAL A 163 -1.64 6.36 11.74
C VAL A 163 -1.35 7.13 13.05
N GLN A 164 -1.78 6.61 14.19
CA GLN A 164 -1.49 7.19 15.50
C GLN A 164 0.01 7.23 15.79
N ALA A 165 0.73 6.12 15.59
CA ALA A 165 2.17 6.03 15.78
C ALA A 165 2.93 6.94 14.80
N PHE A 166 2.47 7.03 13.55
CA PHE A 166 3.00 7.96 12.56
C PHE A 166 2.86 9.42 13.01
N ALA A 167 1.68 9.83 13.45
CA ALA A 167 1.43 11.19 13.93
C ALA A 167 2.31 11.53 15.15
N ALA A 168 2.47 10.60 16.09
CA ALA A 168 3.28 10.80 17.30
C ALA A 168 4.77 11.06 17.00
N GLN A 169 5.35 10.37 16.01
CA GLN A 169 6.76 10.54 15.64
C GLN A 169 6.99 11.69 14.64
N HIS A 170 5.93 12.16 13.91
CA HIS A 170 6.07 13.15 12.84
C HIS A 170 6.57 14.51 13.36
N ALA A 171 6.26 14.88 14.61
CA ALA A 171 6.78 16.06 15.30
C ALA A 171 6.57 17.39 14.53
N GLY A 172 5.48 17.50 13.74
CA GLY A 172 5.14 18.72 13.01
C GLY A 172 6.09 19.08 11.87
N ARG A 173 6.88 18.13 11.36
CA ARG A 173 7.69 18.34 10.16
C ARG A 173 6.76 18.61 8.96
N PRO A 174 7.17 19.43 7.98
CA PRO A 174 6.33 19.67 6.80
C PRO A 174 6.26 18.42 5.92
N GLY A 175 5.10 18.23 5.29
CA GLY A 175 4.95 17.27 4.21
C GLY A 175 4.63 15.84 4.64
N GLY A 176 4.01 15.63 5.78
CA GLY A 176 3.48 14.33 6.19
C GLY A 176 2.41 13.80 5.23
N ARG A 177 2.49 12.54 4.83
CA ARG A 177 1.56 11.89 3.89
C ARG A 177 1.10 10.55 4.43
N VAL A 178 -0.22 10.37 4.51
CA VAL A 178 -0.84 9.09 4.87
C VAL A 178 -1.76 8.65 3.74
N VAL A 179 -1.54 7.45 3.22
CA VAL A 179 -2.40 6.83 2.21
C VAL A 179 -2.90 5.48 2.72
N LEU A 180 -4.22 5.35 2.80
CA LEU A 180 -4.91 4.13 3.20
C LEU A 180 -5.47 3.42 1.97
N PHE A 181 -5.60 2.09 2.03
CA PHE A 181 -6.23 1.31 0.98
C PHE A 181 -7.58 0.75 1.42
N THR A 182 -8.62 1.10 0.69
CA THR A 182 -9.96 0.50 0.80
C THR A 182 -10.25 -0.44 -0.38
N SER A 183 -11.51 -0.78 -0.61
CA SER A 183 -11.98 -1.58 -1.73
C SER A 183 -13.26 -0.98 -2.34
N GLY A 184 -13.85 -1.69 -3.29
CA GLY A 184 -15.02 -1.21 -4.04
C GLY A 184 -16.38 -1.36 -3.34
N GLN A 185 -16.43 -1.72 -2.05
CA GLN A 185 -17.67 -1.99 -1.31
C GLN A 185 -18.64 -0.79 -1.25
N GLN A 186 -18.15 0.43 -1.37
CA GLN A 186 -18.97 1.64 -1.43
C GLN A 186 -19.57 1.90 -2.82
N LEU A 187 -19.07 1.24 -3.86
CA LEU A 187 -19.47 1.41 -5.25
C LEU A 187 -20.36 0.28 -5.76
N GLY A 188 -20.40 -0.84 -5.07
CA GLY A 188 -21.26 -1.95 -5.41
C GLY A 188 -21.19 -3.07 -4.36
N PRO A 189 -22.20 -3.97 -4.35
CA PRO A 189 -22.30 -5.01 -3.34
C PRO A 189 -21.18 -6.05 -3.45
N MET A 190 -20.68 -6.50 -2.29
CA MET A 190 -19.69 -7.58 -2.14
C MET A 190 -20.25 -8.68 -1.22
N PRO A 191 -21.31 -9.39 -1.63
CA PRO A 191 -22.06 -10.30 -0.72
C PRO A 191 -21.26 -11.55 -0.30
N GLY A 192 -20.18 -11.87 -1.02
CA GLY A 192 -19.30 -12.99 -0.72
C GLY A 192 -18.11 -12.66 0.20
N GLU A 193 -17.96 -11.39 0.62
CA GLU A 193 -16.76 -10.90 1.33
C GLU A 193 -17.16 -9.95 2.49
N LEU A 194 -18.18 -10.30 3.28
CA LEU A 194 -18.82 -9.35 4.20
C LEU A 194 -17.88 -8.86 5.31
N ALA A 195 -17.06 -9.73 5.90
CA ALA A 195 -16.11 -9.34 6.93
C ALA A 195 -15.05 -8.39 6.37
N TYR A 196 -14.48 -8.72 5.20
CA TYR A 196 -13.53 -7.87 4.50
C TYR A 196 -14.15 -6.52 4.12
N ALA A 197 -15.31 -6.53 3.46
CA ALA A 197 -16.01 -5.32 3.02
C ALA A 197 -16.32 -4.38 4.18
N THR A 198 -16.76 -4.93 5.32
CA THR A 198 -17.06 -4.16 6.54
C THR A 198 -15.80 -3.51 7.09
N SER A 199 -14.69 -4.25 7.19
CA SER A 199 -13.42 -3.72 7.70
C SER A 199 -12.84 -2.62 6.79
N LYS A 200 -12.96 -2.76 5.48
CA LYS A 200 -12.53 -1.74 4.51
C LYS A 200 -13.47 -0.53 4.46
N ALA A 201 -14.76 -0.70 4.71
CA ALA A 201 -15.72 0.40 4.80
C ALA A 201 -15.42 1.33 5.98
N ALA A 202 -14.89 0.82 7.09
CA ALA A 202 -14.48 1.62 8.22
C ALA A 202 -13.43 2.69 7.83
N LEU A 203 -12.47 2.34 6.96
CA LEU A 203 -11.45 3.28 6.47
C LEU A 203 -12.06 4.40 5.64
N VAL A 204 -13.05 4.10 4.81
CA VAL A 204 -13.81 5.12 4.05
C VAL A 204 -14.49 6.10 5.00
N GLY A 205 -15.17 5.60 6.03
CA GLY A 205 -15.91 6.42 6.98
C GLY A 205 -15.04 7.30 7.86
N ILE A 206 -13.79 6.89 8.14
CA ILE A 206 -12.90 7.61 9.06
C ILE A 206 -11.92 8.58 8.37
N THR A 207 -11.76 8.49 7.05
CA THR A 207 -10.75 9.24 6.30
C THR A 207 -10.80 10.74 6.55
N ALA A 208 -11.98 11.35 6.46
CA ALA A 208 -12.14 12.80 6.68
C ALA A 208 -11.82 13.20 8.12
N SER A 209 -12.20 12.38 9.12
CA SER A 209 -11.91 12.64 10.52
C SER A 209 -10.41 12.54 10.84
N LEU A 210 -9.70 11.58 10.23
CA LEU A 210 -8.24 11.50 10.36
C LEU A 210 -7.54 12.70 9.69
N ALA A 211 -8.02 13.12 8.54
CA ALA A 211 -7.48 14.28 7.84
C ALA A 211 -7.65 15.57 8.66
N ASP A 212 -8.82 15.77 9.26
CA ASP A 212 -9.10 16.92 10.14
C ASP A 212 -8.20 16.88 11.40
N ALA A 213 -8.14 15.74 12.06
CA ALA A 213 -7.34 15.58 13.29
C ALA A 213 -5.83 15.79 13.08
N LEU A 214 -5.32 15.61 11.87
CA LEU A 214 -3.89 15.69 11.55
C LEU A 214 -3.52 16.95 10.74
N ALA A 215 -4.51 17.78 10.36
CA ALA A 215 -4.31 18.95 9.53
C ALA A 215 -3.31 19.95 10.14
N ASP A 216 -3.44 20.24 11.42
CA ASP A 216 -2.57 21.19 12.14
C ASP A 216 -1.11 20.69 12.25
N GLN A 217 -0.87 19.40 12.03
CA GLN A 217 0.47 18.82 11.97
C GLN A 217 1.06 18.84 10.56
N GLY A 218 0.35 19.38 9.56
CA GLY A 218 0.79 19.39 8.16
C GLY A 218 0.76 18.02 7.49
N ILE A 219 -0.09 17.09 7.99
CA ILE A 219 -0.24 15.73 7.48
C ILE A 219 -1.51 15.63 6.64
N THR A 220 -1.39 15.18 5.39
CA THR A 220 -2.56 14.82 4.57
C THR A 220 -2.90 13.35 4.75
N VAL A 221 -4.21 13.04 4.74
CA VAL A 221 -4.72 11.66 4.82
C VAL A 221 -5.69 11.43 3.69
N ASN A 222 -5.41 10.45 2.83
CA ASN A 222 -6.30 10.05 1.75
C ASN A 222 -6.44 8.54 1.70
N THR A 223 -7.58 8.07 1.22
CA THR A 223 -7.88 6.65 1.05
C THR A 223 -8.06 6.32 -0.43
N VAL A 224 -7.40 5.29 -0.93
CA VAL A 224 -7.46 4.85 -2.32
C VAL A 224 -8.20 3.52 -2.41
N ASN A 225 -9.19 3.45 -3.29
CA ASN A 225 -9.75 2.21 -3.78
C ASN A 225 -9.07 1.88 -5.13
N PRO A 226 -8.25 0.82 -5.20
CA PRO A 226 -7.51 0.47 -6.43
C PRO A 226 -8.38 -0.21 -7.49
N GLY A 227 -9.62 -0.59 -7.13
CA GLY A 227 -10.47 -1.44 -7.97
C GLY A 227 -9.92 -2.86 -8.12
N PRO A 228 -10.54 -3.68 -8.97
CA PRO A 228 -10.02 -4.99 -9.30
C PRO A 228 -8.65 -4.88 -9.96
N THR A 229 -7.64 -5.36 -9.25
CA THR A 229 -6.23 -5.31 -9.66
C THR A 229 -5.68 -6.73 -9.78
N ASP A 230 -5.05 -7.04 -10.91
CA ASP A 230 -4.44 -8.34 -11.14
C ASP A 230 -3.13 -8.46 -10.37
N THR A 231 -3.16 -9.16 -9.26
CA THR A 231 -2.00 -9.54 -8.47
C THR A 231 -1.75 -11.05 -8.50
N ASP A 232 -2.19 -11.71 -9.58
CA ASP A 232 -1.97 -13.14 -9.86
C ASP A 232 -2.61 -14.06 -8.80
N TYR A 233 -3.88 -13.77 -8.44
CA TYR A 233 -4.64 -14.54 -7.44
C TYR A 233 -5.90 -15.21 -8.00
N VAL A 234 -6.17 -15.08 -9.30
CA VAL A 234 -7.35 -15.65 -9.96
C VAL A 234 -6.96 -16.50 -11.16
N ASP A 235 -7.84 -17.44 -11.51
CA ASP A 235 -7.69 -18.23 -12.72
C ASP A 235 -7.92 -17.42 -14.00
N GLN A 236 -7.54 -18.00 -15.15
CA GLN A 236 -7.63 -17.36 -16.46
C GLN A 236 -9.09 -17.02 -16.85
N ALA A 237 -10.05 -17.90 -16.55
CA ALA A 237 -11.45 -17.68 -16.88
C ALA A 237 -12.05 -16.48 -16.10
N THR A 238 -11.69 -16.35 -14.83
CA THR A 238 -12.07 -15.20 -14.00
C THR A 238 -11.40 -13.94 -14.51
N ARG A 239 -10.11 -14.02 -14.92
CA ARG A 239 -9.37 -12.89 -15.49
C ARG A 239 -10.06 -12.35 -16.73
N GLU A 240 -10.44 -13.21 -17.69
CA GLU A 240 -11.14 -12.82 -18.91
C GLU A 240 -12.52 -12.21 -18.64
N ARG A 241 -13.31 -12.85 -17.76
CA ARG A 241 -14.63 -12.36 -17.36
C ARG A 241 -14.59 -10.98 -16.75
N VAL A 242 -13.62 -10.72 -15.88
CA VAL A 242 -13.47 -9.42 -15.22
C VAL A 242 -12.88 -8.38 -16.18
N ALA A 243 -11.91 -8.77 -17.04
CA ALA A 243 -11.35 -7.89 -18.06
C ALA A 243 -12.42 -7.31 -18.99
N ALA A 244 -13.43 -8.11 -19.36
CA ALA A 244 -14.55 -7.67 -20.20
C ALA A 244 -15.41 -6.56 -19.56
N ARG A 245 -15.31 -6.37 -18.24
CA ARG A 245 -16.03 -5.32 -17.51
C ARG A 245 -15.26 -3.99 -17.45
N PHE A 246 -14.01 -3.97 -17.91
CA PHE A 246 -13.24 -2.74 -18.03
C PHE A 246 -13.33 -2.16 -19.44
N PRO A 247 -13.53 -0.83 -19.58
CA PRO A 247 -13.50 -0.19 -20.90
C PRO A 247 -12.18 -0.41 -21.67
N ALA A 248 -11.07 -0.54 -20.92
CA ALA A 248 -9.75 -0.81 -21.49
C ALA A 248 -9.50 -2.28 -21.87
N GLY A 249 -10.47 -3.19 -21.63
CA GLY A 249 -10.34 -4.63 -21.93
C GLY A 249 -9.28 -5.35 -21.09
N ARG A 250 -8.81 -4.77 -20.00
CA ARG A 250 -7.83 -5.35 -19.08
C ARG A 250 -8.16 -5.02 -17.62
N TRP A 251 -7.69 -5.85 -16.71
CA TRP A 251 -7.66 -5.53 -15.29
C TRP A 251 -6.75 -4.33 -15.00
N GLY A 252 -6.96 -3.72 -13.82
CA GLY A 252 -5.96 -2.83 -13.25
C GLY A 252 -4.66 -3.59 -13.01
N ALA A 253 -3.54 -3.01 -13.41
CA ALA A 253 -2.22 -3.48 -12.98
C ALA A 253 -1.89 -2.84 -11.62
N PRO A 254 -1.06 -3.49 -10.78
CA PRO A 254 -0.57 -2.88 -9.52
C PRO A 254 -0.03 -1.46 -9.70
N ASP A 255 0.62 -1.21 -10.83
CA ASP A 255 1.19 0.10 -11.18
C ASP A 255 0.12 1.19 -11.45
N ASP A 256 -1.09 0.82 -11.88
CA ASP A 256 -2.17 1.81 -12.08
C ASP A 256 -2.55 2.50 -10.77
N ALA A 257 -2.69 1.73 -9.67
CA ALA A 257 -2.92 2.29 -8.34
C ALA A 257 -1.66 2.97 -7.78
N ALA A 258 -0.48 2.38 -8.01
CA ALA A 258 0.77 2.90 -7.49
C ALA A 258 1.12 4.30 -8.03
N ARG A 259 0.73 4.64 -9.26
CA ARG A 259 0.88 5.99 -9.83
C ARG A 259 0.12 7.04 -9.03
N LEU A 260 -1.13 6.76 -8.70
CA LEU A 260 -1.96 7.65 -7.89
C LEU A 260 -1.38 7.80 -6.48
N VAL A 261 -1.01 6.69 -5.84
CA VAL A 261 -0.43 6.72 -4.49
C VAL A 261 0.87 7.50 -4.47
N ALA A 262 1.76 7.27 -5.43
CA ALA A 262 3.02 8.00 -5.53
C ALA A 262 2.80 9.51 -5.70
N TRP A 263 1.84 9.93 -6.52
CA TRP A 263 1.47 11.34 -6.67
C TRP A 263 0.92 11.92 -5.35
N LEU A 264 0.04 11.20 -4.65
CA LEU A 264 -0.50 11.63 -3.35
C LEU A 264 0.60 11.83 -2.29
N CYS A 265 1.73 11.16 -2.43
CA CYS A 265 2.88 11.30 -1.54
C CYS A 265 3.79 12.49 -1.87
N THR A 266 3.63 13.14 -3.03
CA THR A 266 4.42 14.30 -3.43
C THR A 266 3.82 15.63 -2.92
N ASP A 267 4.57 16.72 -3.10
CA ASP A 267 4.09 18.06 -2.77
C ASP A 267 3.06 18.59 -3.79
N ASP A 268 3.00 18.04 -5.00
CA ASP A 268 1.97 18.36 -5.99
C ASP A 268 0.55 18.00 -5.52
N ALA A 269 0.43 17.05 -4.59
CA ALA A 269 -0.82 16.66 -3.96
C ALA A 269 -1.07 17.31 -2.58
N ALA A 270 -0.27 18.30 -2.17
CA ALA A 270 -0.34 18.87 -0.82
C ALA A 270 -1.71 19.50 -0.47
N TRP A 271 -2.51 19.85 -1.47
CA TRP A 271 -3.87 20.41 -1.28
C TRP A 271 -4.98 19.34 -1.29
N VAL A 272 -4.62 18.04 -1.40
CA VAL A 272 -5.57 16.93 -1.42
C VAL A 272 -5.50 16.20 -0.10
N THR A 273 -6.54 16.30 0.72
CA THR A 273 -6.68 15.59 2.00
C THR A 273 -8.13 15.25 2.29
N GLY A 274 -8.37 14.22 3.10
CA GLY A 274 -9.71 13.76 3.49
C GLY A 274 -10.47 13.06 2.37
N GLN A 275 -9.81 12.71 1.26
CA GLN A 275 -10.49 12.17 0.08
C GLN A 275 -10.47 10.64 0.06
N VAL A 276 -11.58 10.08 -0.46
CA VAL A 276 -11.65 8.67 -0.88
C VAL A 276 -11.67 8.63 -2.39
N ILE A 277 -10.57 8.16 -3.00
CA ILE A 277 -10.34 8.25 -4.44
C ILE A 277 -10.46 6.86 -5.05
N ASN A 278 -11.35 6.73 -6.05
CA ASN A 278 -11.54 5.49 -6.78
C ASN A 278 -10.66 5.46 -8.03
N SER A 279 -9.67 4.57 -8.05
CA SER A 279 -8.74 4.35 -9.17
C SER A 279 -9.06 3.02 -9.85
N GLU A 280 -10.23 2.90 -10.47
CA GLU A 280 -10.78 1.64 -10.97
C GLU A 280 -10.82 1.51 -12.50
N GLY A 281 -10.21 2.42 -13.26
CA GLY A 281 -10.15 2.33 -14.72
C GLY A 281 -11.53 2.25 -15.42
N GLY A 282 -12.59 2.76 -14.78
CA GLY A 282 -13.96 2.70 -15.29
C GLY A 282 -14.63 1.32 -15.16
N PHE A 283 -14.21 0.50 -14.19
CA PHE A 283 -14.80 -0.84 -13.95
C PHE A 283 -16.32 -0.79 -13.81
N ARG A 284 -17.01 -1.58 -14.65
CA ARG A 284 -18.46 -1.64 -14.72
C ARG A 284 -19.00 -2.67 -13.73
N ARG A 285 -19.53 -2.21 -12.59
CA ARG A 285 -20.08 -3.09 -11.53
C ARG A 285 -21.45 -3.62 -11.86
N PHE A 286 -22.23 -2.82 -12.59
CA PHE A 286 -23.58 -3.14 -13.00
C PHE A 286 -23.62 -3.22 -14.53
N GLY A 287 -23.77 -4.43 -15.08
CA GLY A 287 -23.83 -4.69 -16.51
C GLY A 287 -24.14 -6.13 -16.78
#